data_b83d646ef20433f32767addbcabfc014
#
_entry.id   b83d646ef20433f32767addbcabfc014
#
_cell.length_a   1.000
_cell.length_b   1.000
_cell.length_c   1.000
_cell.angle_alpha   90.00
_cell.angle_beta   90.00
_cell.angle_gamma   90.00
#
_symmetry.space_group_name_H-M   'P 1'
#
loop_
_entity.id
_entity.type
_entity.pdbx_description
1 polymer ?
#
loop_
_entity_poly.entity_id
_entity_poly.type
_entity_poly.pdbx_seq_one_letter_code
_entity_poly.pdbx_strand_id
1 'polypeptide(L)'
;MSTALCSLEMYKQTIELQIDMNKEIKKLLNFLKSEYLGLWAMPLLLVVLYETGALTEGTYAGDARMEYILQSVCILLTVCLIPLSLRLFSLNLVKRIKELPLQEALKSYRLWSEVRLALLMAPAILGISFYYLTLNTSGLFCACMALIASLFCVPSRKRLLAELDLPEDIND
;
A
#
# COMPACT_ATOMS: atom_id res chain seq x y z
N MET A 1 -13.45 -30.94 41.22
CA MET A 1 -13.47 -29.48 41.43
C MET A 1 -12.23 -28.78 40.88
N SER A 2 -11.06 -29.39 40.89
CA SER A 2 -9.79 -28.80 40.37
C SER A 2 -9.74 -28.69 38.80
N THR A 3 -10.30 -29.64 38.09
CA THR A 3 -10.31 -29.66 36.60
C THR A 3 -11.19 -28.58 35.98
N ALA A 4 -12.32 -28.23 36.63
CA ALA A 4 -13.20 -27.17 36.14
C ALA A 4 -12.59 -25.76 36.33
N LEU A 5 -11.85 -25.54 37.40
CA LEU A 5 -11.11 -24.28 37.63
C LEU A 5 -9.97 -24.10 36.62
N CYS A 6 -9.22 -25.15 36.31
CA CYS A 6 -8.15 -25.11 35.32
C CYS A 6 -8.68 -24.84 33.89
N SER A 7 -9.84 -25.40 33.54
CA SER A 7 -10.47 -25.12 32.23
C SER A 7 -11.01 -23.69 32.14
N LEU A 8 -11.54 -23.12 33.23
CA LEU A 8 -11.98 -21.72 33.29
C LEU A 8 -10.81 -20.73 33.19
N GLU A 9 -9.68 -21.02 33.83
CA GLU A 9 -8.48 -20.18 33.73
C GLU A 9 -7.90 -20.23 32.30
N MET A 10 -7.82 -21.40 31.70
CA MET A 10 -7.39 -21.55 30.31
C MET A 10 -8.30 -20.79 29.33
N TYR A 11 -9.61 -20.85 29.52
CA TYR A 11 -10.60 -20.14 28.72
C TYR A 11 -10.46 -18.63 28.88
N LYS A 12 -10.28 -18.14 30.11
CA LYS A 12 -10.05 -16.72 30.39
C LYS A 12 -8.76 -16.22 29.74
N GLN A 13 -7.67 -16.97 29.84
CA GLN A 13 -6.40 -16.64 29.22
C GLN A 13 -6.48 -16.59 27.70
N THR A 14 -7.25 -17.49 27.09
CA THR A 14 -7.52 -17.50 25.64
C THR A 14 -8.29 -16.25 25.21
N ILE A 15 -9.31 -15.83 25.98
CA ILE A 15 -10.08 -14.61 25.68
C ILE A 15 -9.22 -13.35 25.84
N GLU A 16 -8.40 -13.25 26.86
CA GLU A 16 -7.50 -12.10 27.04
C GLU A 16 -6.49 -12.00 25.89
N LEU A 17 -5.95 -13.14 25.44
CA LEU A 17 -5.05 -13.20 24.29
C LEU A 17 -5.73 -12.76 23.00
N GLN A 18 -6.99 -13.16 22.79
CA GLN A 18 -7.77 -12.75 21.62
C GLN A 18 -8.12 -11.26 21.63
N ILE A 19 -8.42 -10.70 22.79
CA ILE A 19 -8.69 -9.25 22.95
C ILE A 19 -7.45 -8.43 22.63
N ASP A 20 -6.28 -8.85 23.13
CA ASP A 20 -5.01 -8.18 22.86
C ASP A 20 -4.63 -8.27 21.38
N MET A 21 -4.81 -9.42 20.73
CA MET A 21 -4.63 -9.59 19.29
C MET A 21 -5.52 -8.63 18.49
N ASN A 22 -6.79 -8.52 18.84
CA ASN A 22 -7.72 -7.62 18.16
C ASN A 22 -7.33 -6.14 18.29
N LYS A 23 -6.79 -5.74 19.45
CA LYS A 23 -6.27 -4.39 19.66
C LYS A 23 -5.08 -4.09 18.76
N GLU A 24 -4.12 -5.00 18.68
CA GLU A 24 -2.93 -4.84 17.84
C GLU A 24 -3.29 -4.82 16.34
N ILE A 25 -4.20 -5.69 15.90
CA ILE A 25 -4.72 -5.70 14.53
C ILE A 25 -5.44 -4.38 14.20
N LYS A 26 -6.27 -3.85 15.10
CA LYS A 26 -6.94 -2.56 14.90
C LYS A 26 -5.95 -1.40 14.83
N LYS A 27 -4.95 -1.38 15.70
CA LYS A 27 -3.87 -0.38 15.68
C LYS A 27 -3.13 -0.40 14.34
N LEU A 28 -2.74 -1.59 13.90
CA LEU A 28 -2.04 -1.78 12.63
C LEU A 28 -2.87 -1.29 11.44
N LEU A 29 -4.15 -1.67 11.41
CA LEU A 29 -5.06 -1.25 10.33
C LEU A 29 -5.29 0.27 10.31
N ASN A 30 -5.46 0.89 11.47
CA ASN A 30 -5.62 2.35 11.55
C ASN A 30 -4.35 3.07 11.10
N PHE A 31 -3.19 2.54 11.46
CA PHE A 31 -1.90 3.08 11.02
C PHE A 31 -1.76 2.95 9.50
N LEU A 32 -1.98 1.76 8.93
CA LEU A 32 -1.93 1.52 7.49
C LEU A 32 -2.92 2.38 6.70
N LYS A 33 -4.12 2.60 7.24
CA LYS A 33 -5.11 3.50 6.61
C LYS A 33 -4.65 4.96 6.63
N SER A 34 -4.06 5.42 7.74
CA SER A 34 -3.52 6.77 7.85
C SER A 34 -2.36 6.98 6.87
N GLU A 35 -1.50 5.99 6.75
CA GLU A 35 -0.36 5.99 5.83
C GLU A 35 -0.80 5.95 4.35
N TYR A 36 -1.79 5.13 4.05
CA TYR A 36 -2.44 5.09 2.73
C TYR A 36 -3.03 6.46 2.35
N LEU A 37 -3.73 7.11 3.29
CA LEU A 37 -4.30 8.44 3.07
C LEU A 37 -3.20 9.51 2.90
N GLY A 38 -2.12 9.44 3.69
CA GLY A 38 -0.97 10.33 3.57
C GLY A 38 -0.26 10.20 2.22
N LEU A 39 -0.10 8.98 1.74
CA LEU A 39 0.48 8.73 0.42
C LEU A 39 -0.40 9.22 -0.73
N TRP A 40 -1.73 9.13 -0.59
CA TRP A 40 -2.68 9.69 -1.55
C TRP A 40 -2.68 11.22 -1.56
N ALA A 41 -2.33 11.85 -0.45
CA ALA A 41 -2.18 13.30 -0.38
C ALA A 41 -0.98 13.81 -1.21
N MET A 42 0.06 12.99 -1.42
CA MET A 42 1.26 13.37 -2.20
C MET A 42 0.97 13.74 -3.66
N PRO A 43 0.29 12.90 -4.47
CA PRO A 43 -0.05 13.26 -5.84
C PRO A 43 -0.99 14.45 -5.91
N LEU A 44 -1.93 14.60 -4.97
CA LEU A 44 -2.80 15.77 -4.88
C LEU A 44 -2.02 17.04 -4.56
N LEU A 45 -1.10 16.99 -3.60
CA LEU A 45 -0.22 18.09 -3.27
C LEU A 45 0.63 18.52 -4.48
N LEU A 46 1.14 17.55 -5.24
CA LEU A 46 1.93 17.82 -6.43
C LEU A 46 1.11 18.56 -7.49
N VAL A 47 -0.12 18.12 -7.74
CA VAL A 47 -1.05 18.83 -8.65
C VAL A 47 -1.27 20.26 -8.18
N VAL A 48 -1.56 20.49 -6.90
CA VAL A 48 -1.76 21.84 -6.34
C VAL A 48 -0.52 22.70 -6.51
N LEU A 49 0.69 22.15 -6.30
CA LEU A 49 1.94 22.89 -6.47
C LEU A 49 2.15 23.35 -7.92
N TYR A 50 1.79 22.55 -8.90
CA TYR A 50 1.86 22.93 -10.31
C TYR A 50 0.77 23.98 -10.64
N GLU A 51 -0.49 23.77 -10.24
CA GLU A 51 -1.60 24.69 -10.49
C GLU A 51 -1.43 26.06 -9.80
N THR A 52 -0.73 26.12 -8.66
CA THR A 52 -0.41 27.39 -7.99
C THR A 52 0.77 28.14 -8.61
N GLY A 53 1.42 27.58 -9.64
CA GLY A 53 2.59 28.16 -10.28
C GLY A 53 3.86 28.13 -9.43
N ALA A 54 3.88 27.33 -8.33
CA ALA A 54 5.07 27.11 -7.52
C ALA A 54 6.15 26.29 -8.25
N LEU A 55 5.70 25.45 -9.19
CA LEU A 55 6.58 24.69 -10.08
C LEU A 55 6.36 25.14 -11.52
N THR A 56 7.45 25.20 -12.30
CA THR A 56 7.39 25.61 -13.70
C THR A 56 6.80 24.52 -14.58
N GLU A 57 5.75 24.88 -15.32
CA GLU A 57 5.11 23.99 -16.30
C GLU A 57 5.79 24.12 -17.67
N GLY A 58 5.67 23.06 -18.47
CA GLY A 58 6.08 23.09 -19.88
C GLY A 58 7.57 23.31 -20.12
N THR A 59 8.44 23.05 -19.13
CA THR A 59 9.89 23.26 -19.27
C THR A 59 10.50 22.50 -20.45
N TYR A 60 9.94 21.34 -20.79
CA TYR A 60 10.35 20.50 -21.92
C TYR A 60 9.29 20.41 -23.02
N ALA A 61 8.28 21.27 -22.99
CA ALA A 61 7.25 21.34 -24.02
C ALA A 61 7.88 21.79 -25.35
N GLY A 62 7.84 20.93 -26.36
CA GLY A 62 8.43 21.19 -27.68
C GLY A 62 9.81 20.56 -27.92
N ASP A 63 10.46 19.98 -26.91
CA ASP A 63 11.64 19.15 -27.11
C ASP A 63 11.25 17.69 -27.34
N ALA A 64 11.03 17.31 -28.61
CA ALA A 64 10.59 15.98 -29.01
C ALA A 64 11.50 14.85 -28.49
N ARG A 65 12.78 15.12 -28.28
CA ARG A 65 13.73 14.12 -27.79
C ARG A 65 13.55 13.84 -26.31
N MET A 66 13.41 14.89 -25.51
CA MET A 66 13.18 14.77 -24.06
C MET A 66 11.79 14.19 -23.79
N GLU A 67 10.80 14.62 -24.53
CA GLU A 67 9.43 14.10 -24.45
C GLU A 67 9.39 12.58 -24.72
N TYR A 68 10.05 12.11 -25.77
CA TYR A 68 10.10 10.68 -26.09
C TYR A 68 10.84 9.86 -25.02
N ILE A 69 11.95 10.34 -24.48
CA ILE A 69 12.72 9.65 -23.44
C ILE A 69 11.87 9.54 -22.15
N LEU A 70 11.31 10.65 -21.70
CA LEU A 70 10.49 10.69 -20.49
C LEU A 70 9.25 9.81 -20.62
N GLN A 71 8.58 9.84 -21.78
CA GLN A 71 7.44 8.98 -22.07
C GLN A 71 7.80 7.49 -22.02
N SER A 72 8.90 7.10 -22.67
CA SER A 72 9.36 5.72 -22.68
C SER A 72 9.69 5.22 -21.27
N VAL A 73 10.39 6.02 -20.47
CA VAL A 73 10.74 5.70 -19.09
C VAL A 73 9.49 5.57 -18.23
N CYS A 74 8.54 6.50 -18.35
CA CYS A 74 7.30 6.48 -17.58
C CYS A 74 6.47 5.23 -17.88
N ILE A 75 6.29 4.88 -19.14
CA ILE A 75 5.55 3.68 -19.56
C ILE A 75 6.26 2.43 -19.05
N LEU A 76 7.58 2.33 -19.24
CA LEU A 76 8.37 1.17 -18.82
C LEU A 76 8.26 0.97 -17.29
N LEU A 77 8.43 2.04 -16.53
CA LEU A 77 8.30 1.99 -15.06
C LEU A 77 6.88 1.56 -14.64
N THR A 78 5.85 2.11 -15.27
CA THR A 78 4.45 1.78 -14.96
C THR A 78 4.17 0.30 -15.22
N VAL A 79 4.56 -0.20 -16.40
CA VAL A 79 4.34 -1.59 -16.80
C VAL A 79 5.16 -2.57 -15.94
N CYS A 80 6.35 -2.19 -15.49
CA CYS A 80 7.18 -3.06 -14.64
C CYS A 80 6.77 -2.99 -13.15
N LEU A 81 6.53 -1.78 -12.61
CA LEU A 81 6.30 -1.58 -11.19
C LEU A 81 4.91 -2.04 -10.73
N ILE A 82 3.88 -1.89 -11.56
CA ILE A 82 2.52 -2.34 -11.20
C ILE A 82 2.48 -3.86 -10.98
N PRO A 83 2.86 -4.73 -11.94
CA PRO A 83 2.81 -6.16 -11.73
C PRO A 83 3.84 -6.62 -10.69
N LEU A 84 5.00 -5.96 -10.61
CA LEU A 84 6.01 -6.26 -9.59
C LEU A 84 5.44 -6.02 -8.18
N SER A 85 4.80 -4.88 -7.94
CA SER A 85 4.15 -4.55 -6.68
C SER A 85 3.10 -5.57 -6.27
N LEU A 86 2.25 -5.99 -7.22
CA LEU A 86 1.20 -6.98 -6.95
C LEU A 86 1.79 -8.38 -6.70
N ARG A 87 2.82 -8.77 -7.44
CA ARG A 87 3.43 -10.10 -7.34
C ARG A 87 4.35 -10.25 -6.13
N LEU A 88 5.07 -9.19 -5.77
CA LEU A 88 5.97 -9.18 -4.61
C LEU A 88 5.20 -9.46 -3.32
N PHE A 89 3.99 -8.93 -3.22
CA PHE A 89 3.13 -9.14 -2.07
C PHE A 89 2.64 -10.59 -1.96
N SER A 90 2.22 -11.21 -3.08
CA SER A 90 1.67 -12.56 -3.06
C SER A 90 2.70 -13.67 -2.81
N LEU A 91 3.94 -13.48 -3.26
CA LEU A 91 4.96 -14.53 -3.19
C LEU A 91 5.76 -14.53 -1.88
N ASN A 92 6.11 -13.37 -1.35
CA ASN A 92 6.96 -13.27 -0.16
C ASN A 92 6.17 -13.28 1.15
N LEU A 93 4.98 -12.71 1.15
CA LEU A 93 4.20 -12.57 2.37
C LEU A 93 3.62 -13.90 2.85
N VAL A 94 3.02 -14.66 1.93
CA VAL A 94 2.29 -15.88 2.28
C VAL A 94 3.22 -17.00 2.75
N LYS A 95 4.44 -17.09 2.22
CA LYS A 95 5.38 -18.16 2.61
C LYS A 95 6.16 -17.88 3.89
N ARG A 96 6.49 -16.61 4.16
CA ARG A 96 7.40 -16.26 5.26
C ARG A 96 6.68 -15.88 6.56
N ILE A 97 5.45 -15.40 6.47
CA ILE A 97 4.69 -14.95 7.64
C ILE A 97 4.02 -16.10 8.39
N LYS A 98 3.69 -17.20 7.71
CA LYS A 98 3.06 -18.37 8.35
C LYS A 98 3.95 -19.08 9.39
N GLU A 99 5.25 -18.85 9.36
CA GLU A 99 6.24 -19.49 10.26
C GLU A 99 6.69 -18.56 11.41
N LEU A 100 6.26 -17.27 11.42
CA LEU A 100 6.71 -16.27 12.38
C LEU A 100 5.71 -16.10 13.54
N PRO A 101 6.19 -15.77 14.76
CA PRO A 101 5.31 -15.37 15.85
C PRO A 101 4.48 -14.14 15.45
N LEU A 102 3.23 -14.06 15.92
CA LEU A 102 2.23 -13.10 15.51
C LEU A 102 2.71 -11.63 15.46
N GLN A 103 3.50 -11.22 16.44
CA GLN A 103 4.03 -9.85 16.52
C GLN A 103 5.03 -9.54 15.39
N GLU A 104 5.87 -10.50 15.03
CA GLU A 104 6.82 -10.35 13.91
C GLU A 104 6.12 -10.46 12.57
N ALA A 105 5.08 -11.30 12.48
CA ALA A 105 4.22 -11.41 11.31
C ALA A 105 3.51 -10.08 11.01
N LEU A 106 2.96 -9.41 12.02
CA LEU A 106 2.31 -8.09 11.88
C LEU A 106 3.29 -6.99 11.46
N LYS A 107 4.51 -6.97 12.01
CA LYS A 107 5.56 -6.03 11.61
C LYS A 107 6.00 -6.26 10.16
N SER A 108 6.18 -7.50 9.78
CA SER A 108 6.55 -7.87 8.41
C SER A 108 5.45 -7.50 7.42
N TYR A 109 4.19 -7.76 7.76
CA TYR A 109 3.03 -7.36 6.96
C TYR A 109 2.98 -5.84 6.74
N ARG A 110 3.22 -5.06 7.78
CA ARG A 110 3.28 -3.60 7.71
C ARG A 110 4.34 -3.16 6.70
N LEU A 111 5.59 -3.62 6.87
CA LEU A 111 6.70 -3.23 6.00
C LEU A 111 6.42 -3.55 4.53
N TRP A 112 5.89 -4.74 4.24
CA TRP A 112 5.57 -5.13 2.88
C TRP A 112 4.39 -4.35 2.28
N SER A 113 3.40 -4.00 3.09
CA SER A 113 2.31 -3.11 2.67
C SER A 113 2.82 -1.71 2.32
N GLU A 114 3.73 -1.14 3.12
CA GLU A 114 4.37 0.14 2.88
C GLU A 114 5.18 0.12 1.57
N VAL A 115 6.04 -0.89 1.40
CA VAL A 115 6.85 -1.06 0.18
C VAL A 115 5.97 -1.17 -1.06
N ARG A 116 4.91 -1.97 -1.00
CA ARG A 116 3.97 -2.14 -2.11
C ARG A 116 3.30 -0.83 -2.49
N LEU A 117 2.85 -0.07 -1.50
CA LEU A 117 2.18 1.20 -1.71
C LEU A 117 3.15 2.25 -2.27
N ALA A 118 4.38 2.31 -1.77
CA ALA A 118 5.43 3.17 -2.28
C ALA A 118 5.77 2.85 -3.75
N LEU A 119 5.87 1.55 -4.11
CA LEU A 119 6.10 1.13 -5.49
C LEU A 119 4.99 1.56 -6.45
N LEU A 120 3.74 1.59 -5.98
CA LEU A 120 2.60 2.03 -6.78
C LEU A 120 2.49 3.55 -6.90
N MET A 121 2.90 4.27 -5.84
CA MET A 121 2.89 5.73 -5.84
C MET A 121 4.02 6.34 -6.67
N ALA A 122 5.17 5.65 -6.79
CA ALA A 122 6.28 6.14 -7.61
C ALA A 122 5.87 6.43 -9.07
N PRO A 123 5.26 5.50 -9.84
CA PRO A 123 4.82 5.80 -11.20
C PRO A 123 3.68 6.82 -11.26
N ALA A 124 2.83 6.94 -10.23
CA ALA A 124 1.80 7.96 -10.17
C ALA A 124 2.41 9.37 -10.08
N ILE A 125 3.35 9.58 -9.15
CA ILE A 125 4.05 10.87 -8.96
C ILE A 125 4.86 11.23 -10.21
N LEU A 126 5.60 10.27 -10.78
CA LEU A 126 6.38 10.48 -12.00
C LEU A 126 5.48 10.79 -13.20
N GLY A 127 4.35 10.11 -13.35
CA GLY A 127 3.39 10.34 -14.42
C GLY A 127 2.78 11.74 -14.35
N ILE A 128 2.40 12.22 -13.16
CA ILE A 128 1.89 13.59 -12.96
C ILE A 128 3.00 14.60 -13.27
N SER A 129 4.22 14.42 -12.74
CA SER A 129 5.34 15.31 -13.02
C SER A 129 5.66 15.36 -14.52
N PHE A 130 5.63 14.23 -15.20
CA PHE A 130 5.84 14.15 -16.64
C PHE A 130 4.77 14.92 -17.41
N TYR A 131 3.49 14.77 -17.03
CA TYR A 131 2.39 15.52 -17.64
C TYR A 131 2.64 17.03 -17.57
N TYR A 132 2.96 17.58 -16.41
CA TYR A 132 3.18 19.02 -16.24
C TYR A 132 4.45 19.53 -16.91
N LEU A 133 5.50 18.73 -17.00
CA LEU A 133 6.76 19.11 -17.63
C LEU A 133 6.70 19.16 -19.16
N THR A 134 5.95 18.22 -19.77
CA THR A 134 5.86 18.10 -21.24
C THR A 134 4.51 18.50 -21.80
N LEU A 135 3.50 18.70 -20.94
CA LEU A 135 2.09 18.91 -21.31
C LEU A 135 1.51 17.79 -22.17
N ASN A 136 2.12 16.59 -22.09
CA ASN A 136 1.72 15.42 -22.85
C ASN A 136 0.79 14.51 -22.02
N THR A 137 -0.37 14.19 -22.58
CA THR A 137 -1.41 13.38 -21.93
C THR A 137 -0.96 11.96 -21.56
N SER A 138 0.12 11.45 -22.17
CA SER A 138 0.65 10.12 -21.89
C SER A 138 1.05 9.94 -20.41
N GLY A 139 1.62 10.97 -19.79
CA GLY A 139 1.97 10.96 -18.35
C GLY A 139 0.74 10.83 -17.46
N LEU A 140 -0.34 11.52 -17.82
CA LEU A 140 -1.60 11.46 -17.09
C LEU A 140 -2.22 10.05 -17.13
N PHE A 141 -2.18 9.39 -18.29
CA PHE A 141 -2.66 8.00 -18.40
C PHE A 141 -1.86 7.03 -17.52
N CYS A 142 -0.52 7.15 -17.49
CA CYS A 142 0.33 6.34 -16.60
C CYS A 142 -0.02 6.59 -15.12
N ALA A 143 -0.20 7.84 -14.73
CA ALA A 143 -0.59 8.22 -13.37
C ALA A 143 -1.97 7.63 -13.00
N CYS A 144 -2.97 7.75 -13.88
CA CYS A 144 -4.31 7.18 -13.66
C CYS A 144 -4.25 5.66 -13.49
N MET A 145 -3.50 4.95 -14.33
CA MET A 145 -3.35 3.50 -14.22
C MET A 145 -2.71 3.09 -12.88
N ALA A 146 -1.68 3.81 -12.43
CA ALA A 146 -1.04 3.56 -11.15
C ALA A 146 -1.97 3.88 -9.96
N LEU A 147 -2.74 4.96 -10.03
CA LEU A 147 -3.74 5.31 -9.02
C LEU A 147 -4.87 4.28 -8.94
N ILE A 148 -5.39 3.83 -10.07
CA ILE A 148 -6.39 2.74 -10.10
C ILE A 148 -5.83 1.47 -9.49
N ALA A 149 -4.58 1.08 -9.84
CA ALA A 149 -3.92 -0.07 -9.24
C ALA A 149 -3.76 0.08 -7.72
N SER A 150 -3.52 1.30 -7.21
CA SER A 150 -3.42 1.56 -5.77
C SER A 150 -4.75 1.38 -5.03
N LEU A 151 -5.90 1.61 -5.69
CA LEU A 151 -7.21 1.36 -5.09
C LEU A 151 -7.44 -0.14 -4.77
N PHE A 152 -6.88 -1.04 -5.59
CA PHE A 152 -6.92 -2.48 -5.29
C PHE A 152 -6.04 -2.88 -4.10
N CYS A 153 -5.19 -1.97 -3.64
CA CYS A 153 -4.24 -2.20 -2.54
C CYS A 153 -4.73 -1.66 -1.20
N VAL A 154 -5.98 -1.20 -1.11
CA VAL A 154 -6.57 -0.68 0.15
C VAL A 154 -6.44 -1.71 1.28
N PRO A 155 -5.83 -1.34 2.42
CA PRO A 155 -5.72 -2.22 3.57
C PRO A 155 -7.11 -2.50 4.16
N SER A 156 -7.56 -3.76 4.08
CA SER A 156 -8.83 -4.22 4.62
C SER A 156 -8.60 -5.29 5.70
N ARG A 157 -9.40 -5.24 6.77
CA ARG A 157 -9.34 -6.24 7.86
C ARG A 157 -9.55 -7.66 7.33
N LYS A 158 -10.51 -7.87 6.45
CA LYS A 158 -10.80 -9.18 5.84
C LYS A 158 -9.59 -9.74 5.10
N ARG A 159 -8.89 -8.88 4.37
CA ARG A 159 -7.69 -9.25 3.63
C ARG A 159 -6.53 -9.60 4.56
N LEU A 160 -6.33 -8.80 5.62
CA LEU A 160 -5.32 -9.06 6.64
C LEU A 160 -5.54 -10.42 7.32
N LEU A 161 -6.77 -10.71 7.75
CA LEU A 161 -7.12 -11.98 8.39
C LEU A 161 -6.94 -13.17 7.45
N ALA A 162 -7.37 -13.04 6.19
CA ALA A 162 -7.21 -14.08 5.17
C ALA A 162 -5.73 -14.33 4.81
N GLU A 163 -4.90 -13.29 4.79
CA GLU A 163 -3.48 -13.39 4.47
C GLU A 163 -2.65 -13.95 5.63
N LEU A 164 -3.06 -13.69 6.88
CA LEU A 164 -2.44 -14.24 8.10
C LEU A 164 -3.03 -15.60 8.53
N ASP A 165 -3.99 -16.15 7.76
CA ASP A 165 -4.68 -17.42 8.08
C ASP A 165 -5.30 -17.43 9.49
N LEU A 166 -5.78 -16.27 9.94
CA LEU A 166 -6.43 -16.11 11.24
C LEU A 166 -7.93 -16.38 11.11
N PRO A 167 -8.56 -17.06 12.08
CA PRO A 167 -9.99 -17.34 12.04
C PRO A 167 -10.82 -16.04 12.00
N GLU A 168 -11.83 -16.03 11.14
CA GLU A 168 -12.74 -14.89 10.94
C GLU A 168 -13.66 -14.64 12.17
N ASP A 169 -13.78 -15.63 13.05
CA ASP A 169 -14.66 -15.64 14.22
C ASP A 169 -14.22 -14.74 15.40
N ILE A 170 -13.21 -13.88 15.16
CA ILE A 170 -12.79 -12.87 16.13
C ILE A 170 -13.71 -11.63 16.03
N ASN A 171 -14.99 -11.87 15.70
CA ASN A 171 -16.01 -10.82 15.63
C ASN A 171 -17.15 -11.08 16.61
N ASP A 172 -17.32 -10.17 17.40
CA ASP A 172 -18.46 -9.44 17.94
C ASP A 172 -18.17 -8.97 19.34
#